data_ce329d8f7af002827335235e2bc092e5
#
_entry.id   ce329d8f7af002827335235e2bc092e5
#
_cell.length_a   1.000
_cell.length_b   1.000
_cell.length_c   1.000
_cell.angle_alpha   90.00
_cell.angle_beta   90.00
_cell.angle_gamma   90.00
#
_symmetry.space_group_name_H-M   'P 1'
#
loop_
_entity.id
_entity.type
_entity.pdbx_description
1 polymer ?
#
loop_
_entity_poly.entity_id
_entity_poly.type
_entity_poly.pdbx_seq_one_letter_code
_entity_poly.pdbx_strand_id
1 'polypeptide(L)'
;RVQPHDLSNAGQELVFFTHAIDAAGNIAGQDDRLDGPAWSWQAGDMVAQIHRFTLNEYAASGTLNLVVGVYRRFDMTRLPVRVDGTAVSDLIRLAPLEVRAP
;
A
#
# COMPACT_ATOMS: atom_id res chain seq x y z
N ARG A 1 -0.44 -9.35 9.99
CA ARG A 1 -1.41 -10.28 10.58
C ARG A 1 -2.74 -9.59 10.79
N VAL A 2 -3.84 -10.27 10.46
CA VAL A 2 -5.19 -9.76 10.66
C VAL A 2 -5.50 -9.67 12.16
N GLN A 3 -5.90 -8.49 12.62
CA GLN A 3 -6.32 -8.25 14.00
C GLN A 3 -7.85 -8.23 14.07
N PRO A 4 -8.46 -8.48 15.26
CA PRO A 4 -9.93 -8.47 15.37
C PRO A 4 -10.59 -7.19 14.85
N HIS A 5 -9.98 -6.02 15.06
CA HIS A 5 -10.54 -4.76 14.60
C HIS A 5 -10.48 -4.56 13.08
N ASP A 6 -9.58 -5.29 12.38
CA ASP A 6 -9.52 -5.22 10.93
C ASP A 6 -10.77 -5.83 10.30
N LEU A 7 -11.41 -6.75 10.99
CA LEU A 7 -12.60 -7.43 10.50
C LEU A 7 -13.80 -6.49 10.37
N SER A 8 -13.78 -5.34 11.03
CA SER A 8 -14.83 -4.33 10.86
C SER A 8 -14.89 -3.78 9.43
N ASN A 9 -13.80 -3.91 8.68
CA ASN A 9 -13.70 -3.50 7.28
C ASN A 9 -13.81 -4.67 6.30
N ALA A 10 -13.90 -5.92 6.79
CA ALA A 10 -13.81 -7.11 5.95
C ALA A 10 -14.97 -7.25 4.96
N GLY A 11 -16.13 -6.64 5.24
CA GLY A 11 -17.26 -6.61 4.32
C GLY A 11 -17.12 -5.59 3.20
N GLN A 12 -16.08 -4.75 3.23
CA GLN A 12 -15.84 -3.73 2.23
C GLN A 12 -14.75 -4.19 1.27
N GLU A 13 -14.78 -3.68 0.06
CA GLU A 13 -13.75 -3.97 -0.92
C GLU A 13 -12.52 -3.13 -0.62
N LEU A 14 -11.46 -3.80 -0.19
CA LEU A 14 -10.19 -3.16 0.15
C LEU A 14 -9.19 -3.33 -0.97
N VAL A 15 -8.30 -2.35 -1.12
CA VAL A 15 -7.21 -2.39 -2.08
C VAL A 15 -5.92 -2.04 -1.33
N PHE A 16 -4.92 -2.89 -1.45
CA PHE A 16 -3.57 -2.61 -0.98
C PHE A 16 -2.83 -1.89 -2.10
N PHE A 17 -2.24 -0.75 -1.79
CA PHE A 17 -1.47 -0.01 -2.77
C PHE A 17 0.01 0.01 -2.43
N THR A 18 0.83 0.00 -3.47
CA THR A 18 2.25 0.27 -3.40
C THR A 18 2.56 1.33 -4.44
N HIS A 19 3.08 2.46 -4.00
CA HIS A 19 3.47 3.56 -4.90
C HIS A 19 4.95 3.82 -4.77
N ALA A 20 5.63 4.02 -5.91
CA ALA A 20 6.99 4.53 -5.98
C ALA A 20 6.90 6.01 -6.33
N ILE A 21 7.39 6.87 -5.44
CA ILE A 21 7.24 8.31 -5.56
C ILE A 21 8.62 8.94 -5.78
N ASP A 22 8.75 9.74 -6.84
CA ASP A 22 10.00 10.42 -7.16
C ASP A 22 10.23 11.65 -6.27
N ALA A 23 11.38 12.29 -6.46
CA ALA A 23 11.77 13.45 -5.65
C ALA A 23 10.84 14.65 -5.83
N ALA A 24 10.11 14.71 -6.94
CA ALA A 24 9.14 15.79 -7.20
C ALA A 24 7.75 15.49 -6.64
N GLY A 25 7.55 14.31 -6.03
CA GLY A 25 6.27 13.90 -5.49
C GLY A 25 5.35 13.21 -6.50
N ASN A 26 5.84 12.87 -7.68
CA ASN A 26 5.05 12.19 -8.70
C ASN A 26 5.13 10.68 -8.54
N ILE A 27 4.06 9.98 -8.89
CA ILE A 27 4.02 8.53 -8.90
C ILE A 27 4.77 8.03 -10.14
N ALA A 28 5.90 7.38 -9.92
CA ALA A 28 6.72 6.80 -10.99
C ALA A 28 6.33 5.36 -11.33
N GLY A 29 5.60 4.71 -10.45
CA GLY A 29 5.06 3.37 -10.65
C GLY A 29 4.14 3.01 -9.51
N GLN A 30 3.20 2.09 -9.76
CA GLN A 30 2.24 1.68 -8.74
C GLN A 30 1.65 0.31 -9.03
N ASP A 31 1.19 -0.34 -7.99
CA ASP A 31 0.41 -1.58 -8.08
C ASP A 31 -0.64 -1.54 -6.97
N ASP A 32 -1.90 -1.48 -7.37
CA ASP A 32 -3.03 -1.36 -6.45
C ASP A 32 -3.90 -2.61 -6.61
N ARG A 33 -3.86 -3.51 -5.61
CA ARG A 33 -4.65 -4.74 -5.66
C ARG A 33 -4.76 -5.43 -4.31
N LEU A 34 -5.69 -6.36 -4.23
CA LEU A 34 -5.76 -7.35 -3.16
C LEU A 34 -6.03 -8.70 -3.80
N ASP A 35 -5.13 -9.65 -3.61
CA ASP A 35 -5.20 -10.98 -4.23
C ASP A 35 -6.20 -11.90 -3.56
N GLY A 36 -6.62 -11.63 -2.34
CA GLY A 36 -7.61 -12.40 -1.62
C GLY A 36 -8.71 -11.51 -1.07
N PRO A 37 -9.98 -12.00 -1.03
CA PRO A 37 -11.08 -11.16 -0.57
C PRO A 37 -11.01 -10.93 0.95
N ALA A 38 -11.10 -9.66 1.34
CA ALA A 38 -11.02 -9.27 2.75
C ALA A 38 -12.16 -9.87 3.59
N TRP A 39 -13.32 -10.11 2.98
CA TRP A 39 -14.46 -10.69 3.70
C TRP A 39 -14.23 -12.12 4.19
N SER A 40 -13.23 -12.82 3.66
CA SER A 40 -12.87 -14.16 4.10
C SER A 40 -11.86 -14.20 5.23
N TRP A 41 -11.34 -13.05 5.65
CA TRP A 41 -10.29 -12.98 6.67
C TRP A 41 -10.81 -13.36 8.05
N GLN A 42 -9.93 -14.01 8.82
CA GLN A 42 -10.16 -14.34 10.22
C GLN A 42 -9.03 -13.74 11.05
N ALA A 43 -9.32 -13.43 12.31
CA ALA A 43 -8.30 -12.92 13.22
C ALA A 43 -7.14 -13.92 13.31
N GLY A 44 -5.92 -13.42 13.22
CA GLY A 44 -4.72 -14.23 13.22
C GLY A 44 -4.22 -14.65 11.85
N ASP A 45 -5.02 -14.49 10.81
CA ASP A 45 -4.58 -14.79 9.44
C ASP A 45 -3.39 -13.94 9.05
N MET A 46 -2.51 -14.53 8.23
CA MET A 46 -1.42 -13.81 7.59
C MET A 46 -1.81 -13.54 6.14
N VAL A 47 -1.72 -12.29 5.74
CA VAL A 47 -1.94 -11.90 4.34
C VAL A 47 -0.59 -11.55 3.73
N ALA A 48 -0.26 -12.23 2.64
CA ALA A 48 0.97 -11.98 1.91
C ALA A 48 0.64 -11.89 0.43
N GLN A 49 1.17 -10.87 -0.24
CA GLN A 49 1.01 -10.73 -1.68
C GLN A 49 2.22 -10.00 -2.25
N ILE A 50 2.45 -10.21 -3.54
CA ILE A 50 3.56 -9.57 -4.26
C ILE A 50 2.97 -8.47 -5.11
N HIS A 51 3.53 -7.26 -4.96
CA HIS A 51 3.22 -6.13 -5.83
C HIS A 51 4.32 -5.99 -6.87
N ARG A 52 3.92 -5.96 -8.14
CA ARG A 52 4.83 -5.78 -9.27
C ARG A 52 4.35 -4.64 -10.11
N PHE A 53 5.27 -3.79 -10.49
CA PHE A 53 4.97 -2.67 -11.39
C PHE A 53 6.22 -2.30 -12.18
N THR A 54 5.99 -1.65 -13.32
CA THR A 54 7.05 -1.08 -14.14
C THR A 54 7.09 0.43 -13.87
N LEU A 55 8.28 0.98 -13.74
CA LEU A 55 8.42 2.43 -13.66
C LEU A 55 8.00 3.04 -15.00
N ASN A 56 7.34 4.20 -14.94
CA ASN A 56 6.90 4.85 -16.16
C ASN A 56 8.11 5.39 -16.93
N GLU A 57 7.91 5.68 -18.21
CA GLU A 57 9.01 6.10 -19.11
C GLU A 57 9.61 7.45 -18.74
N TYR A 58 8.90 8.24 -17.94
CA TYR A 58 9.37 9.56 -17.48
C TYR A 58 10.03 9.51 -16.11
N ALA A 59 10.14 8.33 -15.51
CA ALA A 59 10.78 8.19 -14.21
C ALA A 59 12.26 8.55 -14.34
N ALA A 60 12.66 9.58 -13.60
CA ALA A 60 14.06 10.03 -13.61
C ALA A 60 14.91 9.09 -12.76
N SER A 61 16.20 9.02 -13.10
CA SER A 61 17.18 8.39 -12.22
C SER A 61 17.23 9.15 -10.88
N GLY A 62 17.45 8.44 -9.81
CA GLY A 62 17.53 9.02 -8.48
C GLY A 62 16.82 8.16 -7.45
N THR A 63 16.46 8.78 -6.34
CA THR A 63 15.83 8.07 -5.23
C THR A 63 14.32 8.04 -5.41
N LEU A 64 13.76 6.84 -5.32
CA LEU A 64 12.30 6.63 -5.24
C LEU A 64 11.94 6.25 -3.82
N ASN A 65 10.90 6.86 -3.30
CA ASN A 65 10.32 6.48 -2.02
C ASN A 65 9.16 5.52 -2.25
N LEU A 66 9.24 4.34 -1.61
CA LEU A 66 8.15 3.38 -1.65
C LEU A 66 7.20 3.64 -0.50
N VAL A 67 5.92 3.74 -0.80
CA VAL A 67 4.87 3.86 0.20
C VAL A 67 3.81 2.78 -0.03
N VAL A 68 3.29 2.24 1.05
CA VAL A 68 2.24 1.21 1.01
C VAL A 68 1.10 1.62 1.93
N GLY A 69 -0.09 1.17 1.59
CA GLY A 69 -1.27 1.43 2.42
C GLY A 69 -2.46 0.65 1.91
N VAL A 70 -3.61 0.94 2.49
CA VAL A 70 -4.88 0.28 2.17
C VAL A 70 -5.95 1.34 2.03
N TYR A 71 -6.79 1.21 1.00
CA TYR A 71 -7.96 2.08 0.88
C TYR A 71 -9.21 1.26 0.56
N ARG A 72 -10.38 1.86 0.83
CA ARG A 72 -11.67 1.30 0.45
C ARG A 72 -11.96 1.70 -1.00
N ARG A 73 -12.27 0.71 -1.82
CA ARG A 73 -12.44 0.96 -3.26
C ARG A 73 -13.59 1.93 -3.55
N PHE A 74 -14.70 1.80 -2.83
CA PHE A 74 -15.90 2.52 -3.20
C PHE A 74 -15.81 4.04 -3.02
N ASP A 75 -15.00 4.51 -2.06
CA ASP A 75 -14.85 5.95 -1.78
C ASP A 75 -13.40 6.41 -1.79
N MET A 76 -12.45 5.52 -2.05
CA MET A 76 -11.01 5.80 -2.08
C MET A 76 -10.45 6.27 -0.73
N THR A 77 -11.18 6.09 0.36
CA THR A 77 -10.71 6.47 1.70
C THR A 77 -9.61 5.53 2.16
N ARG A 78 -8.46 6.08 2.53
CA ARG A 78 -7.35 5.30 3.09
C ARG A 78 -7.64 4.90 4.52
N LEU A 79 -7.30 3.66 4.87
CA LEU A 79 -7.39 3.19 6.25
C LEU A 79 -6.21 3.73 7.05
N PRO A 80 -6.42 4.06 8.33
CA PRO A 80 -5.34 4.59 9.16
C PRO A 80 -4.33 3.50 9.51
N VAL A 81 -3.05 3.90 9.56
CA VAL A 81 -1.98 3.11 10.15
C VAL A 81 -1.96 3.42 11.64
N ARG A 82 -1.98 2.39 12.46
CA ARG A 82 -1.97 2.54 13.92
C ARG A 82 -0.70 1.96 14.52
N VAL A 83 -0.17 2.66 15.50
CA VAL A 83 0.94 2.19 16.34
C VAL A 83 0.43 2.23 17.78
N ASP A 84 0.44 1.10 18.46
CA ASP A 84 -0.06 0.95 19.82
C ASP A 84 -1.49 1.52 19.98
N GLY A 85 -2.35 1.24 18.99
CA GLY A 85 -3.74 1.67 19.00
C GLY A 85 -3.99 3.11 18.57
N THR A 86 -2.94 3.90 18.30
CA THR A 86 -3.07 5.30 17.91
C THR A 86 -2.84 5.46 16.41
N ALA A 87 -3.75 6.16 15.74
CA ALA A 87 -3.61 6.46 14.31
C ALA A 87 -2.48 7.49 14.12
N VAL A 88 -1.49 7.14 13.30
CA VAL A 88 -0.30 7.98 13.07
C VAL A 88 -0.17 8.45 11.63
N SER A 89 -0.76 7.73 10.67
CA SER A 89 -0.65 8.04 9.24
C SER A 89 -1.71 7.26 8.47
N ASP A 90 -1.78 7.47 7.17
CA ASP A 90 -2.61 6.67 6.25
C ASP A 90 -1.76 5.88 5.25
N LEU A 91 -0.44 5.84 5.46
CA LEU A 91 0.48 5.04 4.67
C LEU A 91 1.72 4.68 5.48
N ILE A 92 2.46 3.70 4.99
CA ILE A 92 3.74 3.28 5.58
C ILE A 92 4.83 3.54 4.54
N ARG A 93 5.90 4.20 4.96
CA ARG A 93 7.09 4.39 4.13
C ARG A 93 8.02 3.20 4.31
N LEU A 94 8.45 2.63 3.18
CA LEU A 94 9.46 1.59 3.14
C LEU A 94 10.83 2.23 2.86
N ALA A 95 11.88 1.39 2.86
CA ALA A 95 13.22 1.86 2.52
C ALA A 95 13.23 2.42 1.09
N PRO A 96 13.94 3.54 0.85
CA PRO A 96 14.03 4.11 -0.48
C PRO A 96 14.80 3.21 -1.44
N LEU A 97 14.46 3.31 -2.72
CA LEU A 97 15.18 2.64 -3.80
C LEU A 97 15.92 3.66 -4.62
N GLU A 98 17.11 3.28 -5.08
CA GLU A 98 17.84 4.06 -6.06
C GLU A 98 17.61 3.52 -7.45
N VAL A 99 17.24 4.41 -8.39
CA VAL A 99 17.07 4.09 -9.79
C VAL A 99 18.25 4.66 -10.54
N ARG A 100 18.91 3.79 -11.32
CA ARG A 100 20.04 4.18 -12.15
C ARG A 100 19.63 4.16 -13.61
N ALA A 101 20.08 5.14 -14.36
CA ALA A 101 19.93 5.11 -15.81
C ALA A 101 20.67 3.89 -16.39
N PRO A 102 20.11 3.23 -17.43
CA PRO A 102 20.76 2.09 -18.08
C PRO A 102 22.07 2.50 -18.77
#